data_920d8714fc83208156edc25e8588e550
#
_entry.id   920d8714fc83208156edc25e8588e550
#
_cell.length_a   1.000
_cell.length_b   1.000
_cell.length_c   1.000
_cell.angle_alpha   90.00
_cell.angle_beta   90.00
_cell.angle_gamma   90.00
#
_symmetry.space_group_name_H-M   'P 1'
#
loop_
_entity.id
_entity.type
_entity.pdbx_description
1 polymer ?
#
loop_
_entity_poly.entity_id
_entity_poly.type
_entity_poly.pdbx_seq_one_letter_code
_entity_poly.pdbx_strand_id
1 'polypeptide(L)'
;DSMKEPWYSELAFYPWFQQIQTQYEQILSDGGVFIYDTGYLYLFGQMDDDFLINLLLLSLCFSFAFANVMAMENNKGLWNLLSASKLGRKRIIRQKWMVCTAACFAITLLPWLFRWASISSVYPMGEILAGIQNLPQYGSFPVNLPLLLFFILAVLSQLAAAGLICAVVLFLSKWRKNYFQTLFLALLLLAVPLVLAQMGISIMRWFSVWPLYGWTGLIGNMQI
;
A
#
# COMPACT_ATOMS: atom_id res chain seq x y z
N ASP A 1 45.75 -12.03 20.99
CA ASP A 1 45.61 -10.62 21.37
C ASP A 1 44.12 -10.30 21.40
N SER A 2 43.53 -10.39 22.60
CA SER A 2 42.18 -9.95 22.85
C SER A 2 42.19 -8.44 22.71
N MET A 3 41.69 -7.92 21.59
CA MET A 3 41.31 -6.51 21.49
C MET A 3 40.30 -6.25 22.59
N LYS A 4 40.72 -5.53 23.64
CA LYS A 4 39.81 -5.04 24.69
C LYS A 4 38.74 -4.23 23.98
N GLU A 5 37.48 -4.62 24.16
CA GLU A 5 36.39 -3.84 23.68
C GLU A 5 36.60 -2.37 24.09
N PRO A 6 36.40 -1.44 23.16
CA PRO A 6 36.66 -0.02 23.47
C PRO A 6 35.72 0.41 24.61
N TRP A 7 36.24 1.26 25.53
CA TRP A 7 35.53 1.75 26.71
C TRP A 7 34.12 2.35 26.43
N TYR A 8 33.86 2.76 25.20
CA TYR A 8 32.57 3.27 24.77
C TYR A 8 31.54 2.18 24.44
N SER A 9 31.90 0.89 24.43
CA SER A 9 30.97 -0.22 24.20
C SER A 9 29.89 -0.31 25.28
N GLU A 10 30.13 0.24 26.47
CA GLU A 10 29.17 0.29 27.57
C GLU A 10 28.18 1.46 27.49
N LEU A 11 28.39 2.38 26.55
CA LEU A 11 27.50 3.55 26.40
C LEU A 11 26.19 3.17 25.69
N ALA A 12 25.08 3.72 26.16
CA ALA A 12 23.74 3.42 25.64
C ALA A 12 23.56 3.67 24.13
N PHE A 13 24.43 4.50 23.52
CA PHE A 13 24.42 4.77 22.09
C PHE A 13 25.35 3.88 21.26
N TYR A 14 26.12 2.97 21.90
CA TYR A 14 27.04 2.08 21.20
C TYR A 14 26.37 1.17 20.14
N PRO A 15 25.19 0.58 20.36
CA PRO A 15 24.50 -0.17 19.34
C PRO A 15 24.20 0.65 18.08
N TRP A 16 23.82 1.90 18.25
CA TRP A 16 23.58 2.84 17.15
C TRP A 16 24.85 3.16 16.37
N PHE A 17 25.94 3.33 17.10
CA PHE A 17 27.25 3.57 16.48
C PHE A 17 27.72 2.37 15.66
N GLN A 18 27.57 1.15 16.18
CA GLN A 18 27.87 -0.07 15.44
C GLN A 18 27.03 -0.20 14.17
N GLN A 19 25.75 0.12 14.27
CA GLN A 19 24.86 0.08 13.12
C GLN A 19 25.29 1.06 12.03
N ILE A 20 25.65 2.30 12.41
CA ILE A 20 26.17 3.31 11.48
C ILE A 20 27.49 2.85 10.86
N GLN A 21 28.38 2.28 11.65
CA GLN A 21 29.66 1.77 11.16
C GLN A 21 29.49 0.62 10.17
N THR A 22 28.62 -0.33 10.46
CA THR A 22 28.30 -1.44 9.56
C THR A 22 27.71 -0.94 8.24
N GLN A 23 26.81 0.03 8.30
CA GLN A 23 26.26 0.67 7.11
C GLN A 23 27.33 1.38 6.29
N TYR A 24 28.21 2.12 6.96
CA TYR A 24 29.32 2.81 6.30
C TYR A 24 30.25 1.85 5.59
N GLU A 25 30.60 0.73 6.23
CA GLU A 25 31.45 -0.31 5.64
C GLU A 25 30.78 -1.00 4.44
N GLN A 26 29.49 -1.29 4.53
CA GLN A 26 28.70 -1.83 3.42
C GLN A 26 28.64 -0.86 2.24
N ILE A 27 28.37 0.42 2.50
CA ILE A 27 28.30 1.44 1.45
C ILE A 27 29.67 1.61 0.76
N LEU A 28 30.76 1.55 1.53
CA LEU A 28 32.12 1.61 0.97
C LEU A 28 32.45 0.39 0.11
N SER A 29 32.06 -0.82 0.54
CA SER A 29 32.32 -2.04 -0.21
C SER A 29 31.55 -2.13 -1.53
N ASP A 30 30.34 -1.62 -1.55
CA ASP A 30 29.43 -1.71 -2.69
C ASP A 30 29.51 -0.48 -3.62
N GLY A 31 30.39 0.48 -3.32
CA GLY A 31 30.51 1.73 -4.08
C GLY A 31 29.26 2.62 -4.00
N GLY A 32 28.46 2.44 -2.95
CA GLY A 32 27.22 3.15 -2.73
C GLY A 32 27.40 4.58 -2.24
N VAL A 33 26.33 5.31 -2.18
CA VAL A 33 26.28 6.70 -1.71
C VAL A 33 25.58 6.73 -0.37
N PHE A 34 26.14 7.50 0.58
CA PHE A 34 25.50 7.71 1.88
C PHE A 34 24.21 8.51 1.72
N ILE A 35 23.09 7.94 2.14
CA ILE A 35 21.77 8.54 2.05
C ILE A 35 21.28 8.88 3.46
N TYR A 36 20.64 10.02 3.60
CA TYR A 36 19.88 10.34 4.80
C TYR A 36 18.58 9.50 4.82
N ASP A 37 18.62 8.39 5.51
CA ASP A 37 17.63 7.32 5.47
C ASP A 37 16.28 7.68 6.11
N THR A 38 16.27 8.55 7.13
CA THR A 38 15.09 8.86 7.95
C THR A 38 13.88 9.30 7.10
N GLY A 39 14.08 10.16 6.10
CA GLY A 39 13.01 10.61 5.21
C GLY A 39 12.41 9.46 4.39
N TYR A 40 13.25 8.59 3.86
CA TYR A 40 12.82 7.42 3.08
C TYR A 40 12.16 6.35 3.93
N LEU A 41 12.62 6.14 5.17
CA LEU A 41 12.00 5.23 6.13
C LEU A 41 10.56 5.65 6.45
N TYR A 42 10.34 6.95 6.66
CA TYR A 42 8.98 7.47 6.83
C TYR A 42 8.15 7.37 5.56
N LEU A 43 8.73 7.54 4.38
CA LEU A 43 8.03 7.48 3.12
C LEU A 43 7.52 6.07 2.81
N PHE A 44 8.37 5.06 2.98
CA PHE A 44 8.03 3.67 2.67
C PHE A 44 7.26 2.98 3.79
N GLY A 45 7.16 3.59 4.96
CA GLY A 45 6.44 3.07 6.12
C GLY A 45 7.29 2.09 6.93
N GLN A 46 7.52 2.44 8.17
CA GLN A 46 8.26 1.59 9.13
C GLN A 46 7.41 0.46 9.71
N MET A 47 6.07 0.52 9.57
CA MET A 47 5.17 -0.36 10.32
C MET A 47 4.15 -1.03 9.40
N ASP A 48 4.13 -2.35 9.43
CA ASP A 48 3.11 -3.19 8.79
C ASP A 48 1.68 -2.83 9.23
N ASP A 49 1.52 -2.39 10.48
CA ASP A 49 0.23 -2.05 11.06
C ASP A 49 -0.44 -0.85 10.39
N ASP A 50 0.34 0.17 10.00
CA ASP A 50 -0.18 1.34 9.30
C ASP A 50 -0.76 0.97 7.92
N PHE A 51 -0.09 0.08 7.20
CA PHE A 51 -0.59 -0.39 5.91
C PHE A 51 -1.88 -1.19 6.04
N LEU A 52 -2.02 -1.98 7.08
CA LEU A 52 -3.22 -2.79 7.33
C LEU A 52 -4.40 -1.91 7.71
N ILE A 53 -4.19 -0.95 8.60
CA ILE A 53 -5.22 0.03 9.00
C ILE A 53 -5.65 0.85 7.77
N ASN A 54 -4.71 1.35 6.98
CA ASN A 54 -5.00 2.10 5.77
C ASN A 54 -5.78 1.26 4.74
N LEU A 55 -5.43 -0.01 4.55
CA LEU A 55 -6.14 -0.91 3.66
C LEU A 55 -7.56 -1.20 4.15
N LEU A 56 -7.77 -1.38 5.47
CA LEU A 56 -9.10 -1.52 6.06
C LEU A 56 -9.94 -0.27 5.85
N LEU A 57 -9.39 0.91 6.13
CA LEU A 57 -10.08 2.18 5.91
C LEU A 57 -10.43 2.40 4.45
N LEU A 58 -9.51 2.10 3.54
CA LEU A 58 -9.72 2.19 2.10
C LEU A 58 -10.84 1.23 1.64
N SER A 59 -10.84 0.00 2.14
CA SER A 59 -11.87 -1.01 1.85
C SER A 59 -13.23 -0.55 2.33
N LEU A 60 -13.31 0.02 3.54
CA LEU A 60 -14.53 0.59 4.10
C LEU A 60 -15.02 1.77 3.24
N CYS A 61 -14.17 2.75 2.97
CA CYS A 61 -14.51 3.92 2.16
C CYS A 61 -15.05 3.52 0.78
N PHE A 62 -14.36 2.60 0.09
CA PHE A 62 -14.79 2.16 -1.23
C PHE A 62 -16.08 1.33 -1.18
N SER A 63 -16.25 0.50 -0.14
CA SER A 63 -17.50 -0.25 0.04
C SER A 63 -18.68 0.68 0.24
N PHE A 64 -18.57 1.69 1.10
CA PHE A 64 -19.62 2.69 1.31
C PHE A 64 -19.90 3.54 0.07
N ALA A 65 -18.86 4.01 -0.61
CA ALA A 65 -19.00 4.91 -1.76
C ALA A 65 -19.60 4.19 -2.98
N PHE A 66 -19.18 2.96 -3.26
CA PHE A 66 -19.50 2.30 -4.54
C PHE A 66 -20.53 1.18 -4.45
N ALA A 67 -20.88 0.68 -3.25
CA ALA A 67 -21.89 -0.36 -3.11
C ALA A 67 -23.25 0.03 -3.71
N ASN A 68 -23.59 1.33 -3.69
CA ASN A 68 -24.87 1.83 -4.18
C ASN A 68 -24.90 2.14 -5.68
N VAL A 69 -23.74 2.23 -6.35
CA VAL A 69 -23.63 2.73 -7.73
C VAL A 69 -24.48 1.95 -8.74
N MET A 70 -24.59 0.64 -8.58
CA MET A 70 -25.41 -0.21 -9.46
C MET A 70 -26.60 -0.84 -8.73
N ALA A 71 -26.49 -1.09 -7.42
CA ALA A 71 -27.54 -1.71 -6.62
C ALA A 71 -28.82 -0.88 -6.60
N MET A 72 -28.71 0.45 -6.55
CA MET A 72 -29.88 1.36 -6.55
C MET A 72 -30.68 1.28 -7.85
N GLU A 73 -30.02 1.15 -8.99
CA GLU A 73 -30.71 1.02 -10.30
C GLU A 73 -31.41 -0.32 -10.44
N ASN A 74 -30.79 -1.38 -9.92
CA ASN A 74 -31.40 -2.70 -9.88
C ASN A 74 -32.67 -2.71 -9.00
N ASN A 75 -32.62 -2.01 -7.84
CA ASN A 75 -33.71 -1.98 -6.89
C ASN A 75 -34.93 -1.17 -7.42
N LYS A 76 -34.67 -0.05 -8.11
CA LYS A 76 -35.72 0.83 -8.66
C LYS A 76 -36.30 0.35 -10.00
N GLY A 77 -35.89 -0.78 -10.54
CA GLY A 77 -36.34 -1.27 -11.85
C GLY A 77 -35.91 -0.39 -13.04
N LEU A 78 -35.05 0.60 -12.81
CA LEU A 78 -34.53 1.52 -13.84
C LEU A 78 -33.72 0.79 -14.93
N TRP A 79 -33.33 -0.42 -14.66
CA TRP A 79 -32.53 -1.25 -15.55
C TRP A 79 -33.22 -1.53 -16.91
N ASN A 80 -34.55 -1.70 -16.90
CA ASN A 80 -35.32 -1.91 -18.12
C ASN A 80 -35.40 -0.61 -18.95
N LEU A 81 -35.57 0.53 -18.29
CA LEU A 81 -35.58 1.85 -18.94
C LEU A 81 -34.20 2.18 -19.56
N LEU A 82 -33.13 1.90 -18.84
CA LEU A 82 -31.76 2.12 -19.32
C LEU A 82 -31.42 1.20 -20.51
N SER A 83 -31.95 -0.02 -20.55
CA SER A 83 -31.75 -0.93 -21.68
C SER A 83 -32.47 -0.48 -22.96
N ALA A 84 -33.57 0.25 -22.84
CA ALA A 84 -34.32 0.80 -23.94
C ALA A 84 -33.73 2.10 -24.49
N SER A 85 -32.76 2.70 -23.81
CA SER A 85 -32.15 3.95 -24.22
C SER A 85 -31.24 3.79 -25.45
N LYS A 86 -31.18 4.81 -26.33
CA LYS A 86 -30.36 4.85 -27.55
C LYS A 86 -28.86 4.62 -27.31
N LEU A 87 -28.37 4.94 -26.10
CA LEU A 87 -26.96 4.78 -25.69
C LEU A 87 -26.61 3.36 -25.24
N GLY A 88 -27.58 2.53 -24.96
CA GLY A 88 -27.41 1.15 -24.57
C GLY A 88 -26.77 0.93 -23.19
N ARG A 89 -27.18 -0.14 -22.55
CA ARG A 89 -26.75 -0.60 -21.21
C ARG A 89 -25.22 -0.70 -21.06
N LYS A 90 -24.53 -1.18 -22.09
CA LYS A 90 -23.06 -1.42 -22.03
C LYS A 90 -22.26 -0.13 -21.85
N ARG A 91 -22.68 0.96 -22.51
CA ARG A 91 -21.97 2.26 -22.43
C ARG A 91 -22.10 2.88 -21.05
N ILE A 92 -23.29 2.83 -20.47
CA ILE A 92 -23.56 3.37 -19.12
C ILE A 92 -22.75 2.63 -18.06
N ILE A 93 -22.74 1.29 -18.11
CA ILE A 93 -21.93 0.47 -17.19
C ILE A 93 -20.44 0.84 -17.32
N ARG A 94 -19.92 0.91 -18.55
CA ARG A 94 -18.50 1.27 -18.77
C ARG A 94 -18.17 2.65 -18.24
N GLN A 95 -19.01 3.64 -18.44
CA GLN A 95 -18.80 4.98 -17.90
C GLN A 95 -18.78 4.98 -16.37
N LYS A 96 -19.70 4.28 -15.71
CA LYS A 96 -19.70 4.14 -14.25
C LYS A 96 -18.41 3.49 -13.74
N TRP A 97 -17.97 2.40 -14.39
CA TRP A 97 -16.72 1.76 -14.05
C TRP A 97 -15.53 2.72 -14.18
N MET A 98 -15.44 3.46 -15.28
CA MET A 98 -14.36 4.43 -15.48
C MET A 98 -14.35 5.52 -14.40
N VAL A 99 -15.53 6.10 -14.08
CA VAL A 99 -15.63 7.15 -13.07
C VAL A 99 -15.26 6.61 -11.69
N CYS A 100 -15.78 5.43 -11.30
CA CYS A 100 -15.46 4.83 -10.01
C CYS A 100 -13.97 4.46 -9.90
N THR A 101 -13.38 3.89 -10.94
CA THR A 101 -11.95 3.57 -10.97
C THR A 101 -11.09 4.83 -10.90
N ALA A 102 -11.45 5.89 -11.63
CA ALA A 102 -10.75 7.17 -11.55
C ALA A 102 -10.83 7.78 -10.14
N ALA A 103 -12.01 7.73 -9.52
CA ALA A 103 -12.20 8.18 -8.13
C ALA A 103 -11.36 7.35 -7.14
N CYS A 104 -11.31 6.01 -7.30
CA CYS A 104 -10.45 5.15 -6.50
C CYS A 104 -8.98 5.55 -6.62
N PHE A 105 -8.50 5.78 -7.82
CA PHE A 105 -7.11 6.18 -8.04
C PHE A 105 -6.81 7.54 -7.43
N ALA A 106 -7.71 8.51 -7.57
CA ALA A 106 -7.55 9.82 -6.95
C ALA A 106 -7.49 9.72 -5.42
N ILE A 107 -8.40 8.96 -4.80
CA ILE A 107 -8.44 8.76 -3.34
C ILE A 107 -7.17 8.04 -2.84
N THR A 108 -6.61 7.12 -3.62
CA THR A 108 -5.39 6.40 -3.24
C THR A 108 -4.13 7.25 -3.46
N LEU A 109 -4.07 8.07 -4.51
CA LEU A 109 -2.92 8.92 -4.81
C LEU A 109 -2.79 10.13 -3.89
N LEU A 110 -3.90 10.72 -3.48
CA LEU A 110 -3.89 11.92 -2.62
C LEU A 110 -3.08 11.73 -1.33
N PRO A 111 -3.26 10.67 -0.52
CA PRO A 111 -2.44 10.43 0.66
C PRO A 111 -0.95 10.29 0.34
N TRP A 112 -0.59 9.67 -0.78
CA TRP A 112 0.79 9.56 -1.23
C TRP A 112 1.42 10.90 -1.54
N LEU A 113 0.69 11.76 -2.25
CA LEU A 113 1.15 13.12 -2.57
C LEU A 113 1.34 13.96 -1.30
N PHE A 114 0.36 13.89 -0.37
CA PHE A 114 0.47 14.57 0.92
C PHE A 114 1.64 14.05 1.76
N ARG A 115 1.80 12.73 1.84
CA ARG A 115 2.89 12.10 2.58
C ARG A 115 4.25 12.51 1.99
N TRP A 116 4.39 12.43 0.68
CA TRP A 116 5.62 12.84 0.00
C TRP A 116 5.92 14.32 0.22
N ALA A 117 4.93 15.21 0.05
CA ALA A 117 5.08 16.63 0.26
C ALA A 117 5.45 16.98 1.73
N SER A 118 4.79 16.33 2.69
CA SER A 118 5.06 16.55 4.12
C SER A 118 6.46 16.10 4.52
N ILE A 119 6.88 14.92 4.07
CA ILE A 119 8.20 14.38 4.40
C ILE A 119 9.31 15.20 3.73
N SER A 120 9.15 15.53 2.44
CA SER A 120 10.14 16.33 1.70
C SER A 120 10.29 17.76 2.22
N SER A 121 9.29 18.28 2.94
CA SER A 121 9.39 19.60 3.58
C SER A 121 10.21 19.59 4.87
N VAL A 122 10.36 18.44 5.52
CA VAL A 122 11.04 18.31 6.83
C VAL A 122 12.41 17.65 6.66
N TYR A 123 12.52 16.65 5.79
CA TYR A 123 13.71 15.85 5.61
C TYR A 123 14.32 16.09 4.22
N PRO A 124 15.65 16.30 4.13
CA PRO A 124 16.33 16.39 2.84
C PRO A 124 16.24 15.03 2.12
N MET A 125 15.47 14.97 1.05
CA MET A 125 15.37 13.82 0.17
C MET A 125 16.37 13.97 -0.98
N GLY A 126 17.68 13.88 -0.66
CA GLY A 126 18.74 13.85 -1.66
C GLY A 126 18.82 12.47 -2.33
N GLU A 127 19.43 12.42 -3.51
CA GLU A 127 19.87 11.19 -4.19
C GLU A 127 18.77 10.12 -4.41
N ILE A 128 17.64 10.54 -4.89
CA ILE A 128 16.49 9.67 -5.22
C ILE A 128 16.84 8.56 -6.25
N LEU A 129 17.97 8.68 -6.95
CA LEU A 129 18.50 7.69 -7.89
C LEU A 129 19.41 6.65 -7.22
N ALA A 130 19.74 6.82 -5.95
CA ALA A 130 20.56 5.85 -5.23
C ALA A 130 19.83 4.51 -5.06
N GLY A 131 20.59 3.44 -4.88
CA GLY A 131 20.05 2.08 -4.73
C GLY A 131 19.29 1.91 -3.42
N ILE A 132 18.23 1.12 -3.45
CA ILE A 132 17.42 0.82 -2.26
C ILE A 132 18.20 0.07 -1.18
N GLN A 133 19.23 -0.69 -1.57
CA GLN A 133 20.10 -1.43 -0.66
C GLN A 133 20.89 -0.51 0.28
N ASN A 134 21.01 0.78 -0.04
CA ASN A 134 21.60 1.77 0.85
C ASN A 134 20.70 2.11 2.06
N LEU A 135 19.45 1.66 2.05
CA LEU A 135 18.57 1.76 3.21
C LEU A 135 18.72 0.52 4.10
N PRO A 136 18.96 0.68 5.43
CA PRO A 136 19.23 -0.44 6.34
C PRO A 136 18.18 -1.55 6.28
N GLN A 137 16.92 -1.16 6.12
CA GLN A 137 15.79 -2.11 6.07
C GLN A 137 15.74 -2.94 4.78
N TYR A 138 16.40 -2.49 3.73
CA TYR A 138 16.37 -3.13 2.40
C TYR A 138 17.76 -3.59 1.95
N GLY A 139 18.76 -3.62 2.84
CA GLY A 139 20.13 -4.00 2.52
C GLY A 139 20.28 -5.39 1.92
N SER A 140 19.42 -6.36 2.28
CA SER A 140 19.39 -7.70 1.70
C SER A 140 18.43 -7.86 0.52
N PHE A 141 17.88 -6.77 0.00
CA PHE A 141 17.00 -6.85 -1.16
C PHE A 141 17.77 -7.40 -2.37
N PRO A 142 17.25 -8.43 -3.07
CA PRO A 142 18.03 -9.17 -4.06
C PRO A 142 18.40 -8.38 -5.31
N VAL A 143 17.76 -7.23 -5.52
CA VAL A 143 17.95 -6.39 -6.72
C VAL A 143 18.22 -4.95 -6.29
N ASN A 144 19.33 -4.38 -6.73
CA ASN A 144 19.63 -2.97 -6.47
C ASN A 144 18.79 -2.08 -7.39
N LEU A 145 17.62 -1.67 -6.90
CA LEU A 145 16.69 -0.77 -7.60
C LEU A 145 16.91 0.66 -7.14
N PRO A 146 16.87 1.66 -8.04
CA PRO A 146 16.82 3.06 -7.64
C PRO A 146 15.62 3.34 -6.73
N LEU A 147 15.79 4.18 -5.70
CA LEU A 147 14.71 4.56 -4.76
C LEU A 147 13.48 5.12 -5.49
N LEU A 148 13.69 5.90 -6.56
CA LEU A 148 12.61 6.40 -7.40
C LEU A 148 11.78 5.28 -8.02
N LEU A 149 12.45 4.26 -8.60
CA LEU A 149 11.76 3.13 -9.23
C LEU A 149 10.99 2.31 -8.18
N PHE A 150 11.59 2.10 -7.02
CA PHE A 150 10.94 1.42 -5.90
C PHE A 150 9.69 2.18 -5.44
N PHE A 151 9.77 3.50 -5.32
CA PHE A 151 8.63 4.36 -5.00
C PHE A 151 7.51 4.24 -6.04
N ILE A 152 7.84 4.32 -7.32
CA ILE A 152 6.86 4.15 -8.40
C ILE A 152 6.19 2.78 -8.32
N LEU A 153 6.95 1.70 -8.10
CA LEU A 153 6.42 0.36 -7.97
C LEU A 153 5.51 0.23 -6.75
N ALA A 154 5.86 0.84 -5.61
CA ALA A 154 5.02 0.87 -4.41
C ALA A 154 3.68 1.56 -4.67
N VAL A 155 3.70 2.72 -5.32
CA VAL A 155 2.47 3.45 -5.68
C VAL A 155 1.62 2.65 -6.68
N LEU A 156 2.23 2.08 -7.72
CA LEU A 156 1.52 1.27 -8.72
C LEU A 156 0.88 0.03 -8.10
N SER A 157 1.55 -0.65 -7.18
CA SER A 157 1.00 -1.82 -6.50
C SER A 157 -0.20 -1.46 -5.64
N GLN A 158 -0.16 -0.32 -4.94
CA GLN A 158 -1.30 0.17 -4.15
C GLN A 158 -2.46 0.62 -5.04
N LEU A 159 -2.19 1.25 -6.19
CA LEU A 159 -3.23 1.56 -7.17
C LEU A 159 -3.87 0.29 -7.74
N ALA A 160 -3.09 -0.75 -8.01
CA ALA A 160 -3.61 -2.05 -8.44
C ALA A 160 -4.50 -2.68 -7.36
N ALA A 161 -4.08 -2.64 -6.09
CA ALA A 161 -4.86 -3.10 -4.96
C ALA A 161 -6.19 -2.34 -4.82
N ALA A 162 -6.16 -1.01 -4.90
CA ALA A 162 -7.35 -0.16 -4.89
C ALA A 162 -8.29 -0.47 -6.07
N GLY A 163 -7.73 -0.69 -7.26
CA GLY A 163 -8.47 -1.11 -8.44
C GLY A 163 -9.16 -2.47 -8.27
N LEU A 164 -8.50 -3.43 -7.63
CA LEU A 164 -9.10 -4.74 -7.30
C LEU A 164 -10.24 -4.59 -6.30
N ILE A 165 -10.06 -3.81 -5.23
CA ILE A 165 -11.13 -3.54 -4.25
C ILE A 165 -12.33 -2.90 -4.95
N CYS A 166 -12.09 -1.86 -5.76
CA CYS A 166 -13.13 -1.20 -6.54
C CYS A 166 -13.87 -2.19 -7.46
N ALA A 167 -13.14 -3.04 -8.18
CA ALA A 167 -13.70 -4.05 -9.07
C ALA A 167 -14.60 -5.03 -8.32
N VAL A 168 -14.17 -5.53 -7.17
CA VAL A 168 -14.94 -6.44 -6.32
C VAL A 168 -16.24 -5.77 -5.87
N VAL A 169 -16.17 -4.54 -5.33
CA VAL A 169 -17.35 -3.80 -4.86
C VAL A 169 -18.34 -3.53 -6.00
N LEU A 170 -17.85 -3.08 -7.16
CA LEU A 170 -18.70 -2.83 -8.32
C LEU A 170 -19.32 -4.13 -8.89
N PHE A 171 -18.58 -5.22 -8.88
CA PHE A 171 -19.09 -6.52 -9.29
C PHE A 171 -20.24 -6.98 -8.38
N LEU A 172 -20.05 -6.89 -7.05
CA LEU A 172 -21.07 -7.22 -6.07
C LEU A 172 -22.28 -6.28 -6.18
N SER A 173 -22.05 -4.98 -6.40
CA SER A 173 -23.12 -3.98 -6.61
C SER A 173 -23.96 -4.28 -7.85
N LYS A 174 -23.35 -4.86 -8.90
CA LYS A 174 -24.10 -5.32 -10.09
C LYS A 174 -24.90 -6.58 -9.84
N TRP A 175 -24.37 -7.49 -8.99
CA TRP A 175 -25.00 -8.80 -8.75
C TRP A 175 -26.15 -8.71 -7.75
N ARG A 176 -26.05 -7.85 -6.73
CA ARG A 176 -27.09 -7.69 -5.71
C ARG A 176 -28.03 -6.51 -6.01
N LYS A 177 -29.31 -6.67 -5.61
CA LYS A 177 -30.34 -5.63 -5.82
C LYS A 177 -30.37 -4.63 -4.66
N ASN A 178 -29.96 -5.03 -3.46
CA ASN A 178 -30.04 -4.22 -2.25
C ASN A 178 -28.67 -3.69 -1.85
N TYR A 179 -28.62 -2.39 -1.55
CA TYR A 179 -27.44 -1.70 -1.05
C TYR A 179 -26.81 -2.39 0.17
N PHE A 180 -27.63 -2.66 1.20
CA PHE A 180 -27.13 -3.29 2.44
C PHE A 180 -26.52 -4.68 2.22
N GLN A 181 -27.14 -5.48 1.36
CA GLN A 181 -26.59 -6.80 1.00
C GLN A 181 -25.25 -6.67 0.28
N THR A 182 -25.13 -5.70 -0.63
CA THR A 182 -23.88 -5.43 -1.35
C THR A 182 -22.81 -4.96 -0.40
N LEU A 183 -23.12 -4.00 0.48
CA LEU A 183 -22.21 -3.47 1.48
C LEU A 183 -21.71 -4.55 2.43
N PHE A 184 -22.65 -5.32 3.01
CA PHE A 184 -22.30 -6.41 3.94
C PHE A 184 -21.42 -7.46 3.28
N LEU A 185 -21.74 -7.88 2.06
CA LEU A 185 -20.95 -8.87 1.33
C LEU A 185 -19.58 -8.35 0.93
N ALA A 186 -19.48 -7.08 0.54
CA ALA A 186 -18.20 -6.44 0.24
C ALA A 186 -17.31 -6.35 1.47
N LEU A 187 -17.85 -5.92 2.61
CA LEU A 187 -17.12 -5.87 3.87
C LEU A 187 -16.69 -7.26 4.35
N LEU A 188 -17.57 -8.24 4.24
CA LEU A 188 -17.25 -9.63 4.61
C LEU A 188 -16.09 -10.16 3.75
N LEU A 189 -16.12 -9.91 2.46
CA LEU A 189 -15.13 -10.45 1.53
C LEU A 189 -13.77 -9.71 1.62
N LEU A 190 -13.78 -8.41 1.91
CA LEU A 190 -12.57 -7.58 1.98
C LEU A 190 -12.00 -7.49 3.40
N ALA A 191 -12.83 -7.25 4.41
CA ALA A 191 -12.37 -7.00 5.78
C ALA A 191 -12.12 -8.29 6.57
N VAL A 192 -12.94 -9.34 6.40
CA VAL A 192 -12.78 -10.57 7.18
C VAL A 192 -11.41 -11.25 6.97
N PRO A 193 -10.90 -11.42 5.75
CA PRO A 193 -9.56 -11.99 5.57
C PRO A 193 -8.45 -11.17 6.23
N LEU A 194 -8.59 -9.82 6.24
CA LEU A 194 -7.64 -8.93 6.89
C LEU A 194 -7.68 -9.07 8.41
N VAL A 195 -8.88 -9.09 9.00
CA VAL A 195 -9.05 -9.27 10.46
C VAL A 195 -8.54 -10.66 10.89
N LEU A 196 -8.85 -11.71 10.16
CA LEU A 196 -8.35 -13.06 10.45
C LEU A 196 -6.84 -13.17 10.31
N ALA A 197 -6.24 -12.47 9.35
CA ALA A 197 -4.79 -12.36 9.21
C ALA A 197 -4.16 -11.69 10.44
N GLN A 198 -4.81 -10.63 10.97
CA GLN A 198 -4.37 -9.94 12.17
C GLN A 198 -4.49 -10.82 13.43
N MET A 199 -5.49 -11.71 13.49
CA MET A 199 -5.66 -12.67 14.59
C MET A 199 -4.66 -13.85 14.54
N GLY A 200 -3.66 -13.82 13.64
CA GLY A 200 -2.60 -14.81 13.55
C GLY A 200 -2.82 -15.92 12.53
N ILE A 201 -3.91 -15.89 11.76
CA ILE A 201 -4.13 -16.85 10.67
C ILE A 201 -3.40 -16.37 9.41
N SER A 202 -2.10 -16.64 9.34
CA SER A 202 -1.19 -16.14 8.29
C SER A 202 -1.63 -16.51 6.86
N ILE A 203 -2.32 -17.63 6.67
CA ILE A 203 -2.85 -18.06 5.38
C ILE A 203 -3.85 -17.03 4.80
N MET A 204 -4.64 -16.36 5.67
CA MET A 204 -5.60 -15.35 5.24
C MET A 204 -4.94 -14.09 4.70
N ARG A 205 -3.69 -13.83 5.06
CA ARG A 205 -2.88 -12.72 4.50
C ARG A 205 -2.73 -12.87 2.99
N TRP A 206 -2.53 -14.09 2.48
CA TRP A 206 -2.40 -14.38 1.04
C TRP A 206 -3.73 -14.31 0.27
N PHE A 207 -4.86 -14.58 0.92
CA PHE A 207 -6.19 -14.46 0.32
C PHE A 207 -6.74 -13.03 0.31
N SER A 208 -6.10 -12.12 1.02
CA SER A 208 -6.47 -10.71 1.04
C SER A 208 -5.75 -9.92 -0.05
N VAL A 209 -6.11 -8.65 -0.21
CA VAL A 209 -5.40 -7.70 -1.09
C VAL A 209 -4.09 -7.22 -0.45
N TRP A 210 -3.82 -7.63 0.81
CA TRP A 210 -2.65 -7.24 1.58
C TRP A 210 -1.30 -7.45 0.88
N PRO A 211 -0.99 -8.61 0.26
CA PRO A 211 0.31 -8.81 -0.37
C PRO A 211 0.60 -7.80 -1.48
N LEU A 212 -0.44 -7.32 -2.15
CA LEU A 212 -0.30 -6.32 -3.21
C LEU A 212 -0.17 -4.90 -2.64
N TYR A 213 -0.84 -4.62 -1.51
CA TYR A 213 -0.88 -3.31 -0.90
C TYR A 213 0.33 -3.03 -0.01
N GLY A 214 0.76 -4.01 0.79
CA GLY A 214 1.79 -3.88 1.83
C GLY A 214 3.10 -4.62 1.52
N TRP A 215 3.40 -4.95 0.26
CA TRP A 215 4.59 -5.74 -0.09
C TRP A 215 5.91 -5.09 0.32
N THR A 216 5.98 -3.77 0.37
CA THR A 216 7.16 -3.03 0.81
C THR A 216 7.50 -3.31 2.27
N GLY A 217 6.49 -3.38 3.14
CA GLY A 217 6.65 -3.74 4.55
C GLY A 217 6.97 -5.23 4.73
N LEU A 218 6.40 -6.12 3.90
CA LEU A 218 6.73 -7.54 3.95
C LEU A 218 8.20 -7.83 3.69
N ILE A 219 8.82 -7.10 2.79
CA ILE A 219 10.25 -7.26 2.47
C ILE A 219 11.12 -6.73 3.61
N GLY A 220 10.78 -5.57 4.18
CA GLY A 220 11.52 -4.99 5.31
C GLY A 220 11.51 -5.88 6.56
N ASN A 221 10.43 -6.62 6.80
CA ASN A 221 10.27 -7.48 7.96
C ASN A 221 10.76 -8.93 7.78
N MET A 222 11.17 -9.34 6.58
CA MET A 222 11.80 -10.65 6.37
C MET A 222 13.23 -10.75 6.93
N GLN A 223 13.76 -9.66 7.50
CA GLN A 223 15.14 -9.53 7.96
C GLN A 223 15.29 -9.53 9.50
N ILE A 224 14.20 -9.57 10.24
CA ILE A 224 14.19 -9.72 11.70
C ILE A 224 13.73 -11.16 12.02
#